data_e023e32bbfa4a5ca72649f8240cfaae1
#
_entry.id   e023e32bbfa4a5ca72649f8240cfaae1
#
_cell.length_a   1.000
_cell.length_b   1.000
_cell.length_c   1.000
_cell.angle_alpha   90.00
_cell.angle_beta   90.00
_cell.angle_gamma   90.00
#
_symmetry.space_group_name_H-M   'P 1'
#
loop_
_entity.id
_entity.type
_entity.pdbx_description
1 polymer ?
#
loop_
_entity_poly.entity_id
_entity_poly.type
_entity_poly.pdbx_seq_one_letter_code
_entity_poly.pdbx_strand_id
1 'polypeptide(L)'
;MSRVLVVEDEAHLAKGLRFNLEAEGHSVEVSGDGESALERLVANNEDFDAVVLDVMLPGKDGFTVVSTLRQAHNYVPVLILTARGRPEDVLQGFAAGADDYLPKPFQLPIFLARLQGLLRRSQWLVAEKTATKNRAGNGKEASANSAADADVFSFNGKTIDFGTLELRVNDATIQLTLMEAKLLRHLIRSKGRTVSRKSILEDVWGLHEDTDTRAIDNFIVRLRRYIEKDPSKPKHLLTVRGVGYRFLA
;
A
#
# COMPACT_ATOMS: atom_id res chain seq x y z
N MET A 1 18.94 2.83 -10.23
CA MET A 1 19.42 3.45 -8.97
C MET A 1 18.22 4.13 -8.34
N SER A 2 17.84 3.77 -7.13
CA SER A 2 16.67 4.34 -6.45
C SER A 2 17.11 5.10 -5.22
N ARG A 3 16.38 6.17 -4.86
CA ARG A 3 16.62 6.99 -3.67
C ARG A 3 15.74 6.49 -2.52
N VAL A 4 16.35 6.01 -1.44
CA VAL A 4 15.66 5.40 -0.29
C VAL A 4 15.89 6.23 0.96
N LEU A 5 14.84 6.57 1.68
CA LEU A 5 14.92 7.16 3.02
C LEU A 5 14.80 6.04 4.07
N VAL A 6 15.77 5.96 4.97
CA VAL A 6 15.74 5.08 6.15
C VAL A 6 15.46 5.94 7.37
N VAL A 7 14.36 5.66 8.07
CA VAL A 7 13.95 6.36 9.29
C VAL A 7 14.09 5.38 10.46
N GLU A 8 15.14 5.55 11.23
CA GLU A 8 15.58 4.61 12.27
C GLU A 8 16.42 5.36 13.30
N ASP A 9 16.05 5.31 14.58
CA ASP A 9 16.74 5.99 15.66
C ASP A 9 17.96 5.20 16.19
N GLU A 10 17.99 3.88 15.99
CA GLU A 10 19.12 3.04 16.33
C GLU A 10 20.26 3.20 15.31
N ALA A 11 21.25 4.02 15.62
CA ALA A 11 22.34 4.40 14.72
C ALA A 11 23.10 3.22 14.10
N HIS A 12 23.27 2.11 14.84
CA HIS A 12 23.94 0.92 14.32
C HIS A 12 23.12 0.21 13.25
N LEU A 13 21.80 0.08 13.47
CA LEU A 13 20.90 -0.53 12.51
C LEU A 13 20.75 0.35 11.27
N ALA A 14 20.54 1.67 11.45
CA ALA A 14 20.47 2.64 10.37
C ALA A 14 21.72 2.58 9.47
N LYS A 15 22.93 2.54 10.07
CA LYS A 15 24.20 2.41 9.36
C LYS A 15 24.33 1.08 8.61
N GLY A 16 23.89 -0.02 9.24
CA GLY A 16 23.88 -1.35 8.61
C GLY A 16 22.94 -1.43 7.41
N LEU A 17 21.72 -0.88 7.53
CA LEU A 17 20.74 -0.79 6.44
C LEU A 17 21.29 0.06 5.29
N ARG A 18 21.81 1.25 5.61
CA ARG A 18 22.43 2.13 4.62
C ARG A 18 23.54 1.43 3.84
N PHE A 19 24.49 0.81 4.53
CA PHE A 19 25.61 0.11 3.90
C PHE A 19 25.14 -0.98 2.92
N ASN A 20 24.17 -1.81 3.34
CA ASN A 20 23.68 -2.90 2.49
C ASN A 20 22.88 -2.36 1.28
N LEU A 21 22.08 -1.32 1.46
CA LEU A 21 21.31 -0.71 0.36
C LEU A 21 22.21 0.02 -0.64
N GLU A 22 23.26 0.70 -0.16
CA GLU A 22 24.27 1.33 -1.03
C GLU A 22 25.05 0.26 -1.83
N ALA A 23 25.34 -0.91 -1.23
CA ALA A 23 25.96 -2.04 -1.92
C ALA A 23 25.06 -2.63 -3.03
N GLU A 24 23.73 -2.54 -2.88
CA GLU A 24 22.74 -2.91 -3.92
C GLU A 24 22.54 -1.78 -4.98
N GLY A 25 23.31 -0.71 -4.90
CA GLY A 25 23.29 0.38 -5.89
C GLY A 25 22.19 1.44 -5.67
N HIS A 26 21.64 1.55 -4.46
CA HIS A 26 20.70 2.59 -4.10
C HIS A 26 21.39 3.82 -3.50
N SER A 27 20.78 5.00 -3.62
CA SER A 27 21.16 6.20 -2.86
C SER A 27 20.37 6.20 -1.55
N VAL A 28 21.03 6.30 -0.40
CA VAL A 28 20.39 6.15 0.90
C VAL A 28 20.62 7.35 1.79
N GLU A 29 19.53 7.86 2.33
CA GLU A 29 19.54 8.92 3.32
C GLU A 29 18.89 8.41 4.62
N VAL A 30 19.32 8.97 5.75
CA VAL A 30 18.90 8.52 7.07
C VAL A 30 18.29 9.70 7.83
N SER A 31 17.15 9.45 8.49
CA SER A 31 16.56 10.32 9.52
C SER A 31 16.45 9.54 10.83
N GLY A 32 16.76 10.16 11.95
CA GLY A 32 16.74 9.51 13.26
C GLY A 32 15.41 9.62 14.01
N ASP A 33 14.42 10.31 13.45
CA ASP A 33 13.12 10.57 14.07
C ASP A 33 12.02 10.82 13.04
N GLY A 34 10.77 10.77 13.49
CA GLY A 34 9.59 10.94 12.63
C GLY A 34 9.36 12.37 12.16
N GLU A 35 9.75 13.37 12.96
CA GLU A 35 9.62 14.79 12.62
C GLU A 35 10.52 15.14 11.45
N SER A 36 11.80 14.78 11.52
CA SER A 36 12.78 15.01 10.44
C SER A 36 12.38 14.30 9.15
N ALA A 37 11.82 13.09 9.26
CA ALA A 37 11.30 12.36 8.11
C ALA A 37 10.12 13.10 7.45
N LEU A 38 9.17 13.62 8.24
CA LEU A 38 8.03 14.38 7.73
C LEU A 38 8.44 15.73 7.15
N GLU A 39 9.41 16.40 7.75
CA GLU A 39 9.95 17.64 7.19
C GLU A 39 10.45 17.42 5.75
N ARG A 40 11.20 16.36 5.54
CA ARG A 40 11.74 16.01 4.21
C ARG A 40 10.65 15.59 3.22
N LEU A 41 9.77 14.68 3.65
CA LEU A 41 8.79 14.03 2.77
C LEU A 41 7.56 14.90 2.48
N VAL A 42 7.19 15.81 3.40
CA VAL A 42 5.97 16.63 3.29
C VAL A 42 6.31 18.10 3.15
N ALA A 43 7.11 18.68 4.05
CA ALA A 43 7.39 20.11 4.03
C ALA A 43 8.32 20.49 2.87
N ASN A 44 9.39 19.73 2.67
CA ASN A 44 10.37 19.96 1.60
C ASN A 44 10.00 19.25 0.30
N ASN A 45 8.98 18.36 0.34
CA ASN A 45 8.52 17.57 -0.80
C ASN A 45 9.66 16.87 -1.56
N GLU A 46 10.61 16.29 -0.79
CA GLU A 46 11.72 15.56 -1.38
C GLU A 46 11.23 14.25 -2.01
N ASP A 47 11.69 13.95 -3.21
CA ASP A 47 11.33 12.73 -3.93
C ASP A 47 12.18 11.55 -3.45
N PHE A 48 11.53 10.53 -2.92
CA PHE A 48 12.10 9.22 -2.61
C PHE A 48 11.32 8.13 -3.34
N ASP A 49 12.01 7.08 -3.76
CA ASP A 49 11.40 5.91 -4.40
C ASP A 49 10.80 4.94 -3.38
N ALA A 50 11.32 4.93 -2.15
CA ALA A 50 10.78 4.18 -1.02
C ALA A 50 11.24 4.76 0.33
N VAL A 51 10.47 4.47 1.37
CA VAL A 51 10.79 4.76 2.77
C VAL A 51 10.85 3.45 3.55
N VAL A 52 11.94 3.24 4.28
CA VAL A 52 12.09 2.19 5.28
C VAL A 52 11.92 2.85 6.64
N LEU A 53 10.96 2.43 7.45
CA LEU A 53 10.48 3.19 8.61
C LEU A 53 10.33 2.32 9.84
N ASP A 54 11.03 2.63 10.92
CA ASP A 54 10.69 2.05 12.22
C ASP A 54 9.42 2.68 12.80
N VAL A 55 8.67 1.89 13.56
CA VAL A 55 7.53 2.37 14.34
C VAL A 55 7.96 3.00 15.65
N MET A 56 9.01 2.45 16.28
CA MET A 56 9.44 2.82 17.64
C MET A 56 10.37 4.05 17.63
N LEU A 57 9.98 5.10 16.92
CA LEU A 57 10.76 6.34 16.85
C LEU A 57 10.49 7.26 18.05
N PRO A 58 11.46 8.08 18.44
CA PRO A 58 11.22 9.16 19.37
C PRO A 58 10.29 10.22 18.77
N GLY A 59 9.47 10.86 19.61
CA GLY A 59 8.51 11.87 19.17
C GLY A 59 7.33 11.26 18.42
N LYS A 60 7.24 11.48 17.12
CA LYS A 60 6.20 10.89 16.26
C LYS A 60 6.54 9.46 15.88
N ASP A 61 5.68 8.53 16.28
CA ASP A 61 5.84 7.13 15.91
C ASP A 61 5.65 6.89 14.40
N GLY A 62 6.14 5.75 13.90
CA GLY A 62 6.09 5.44 12.48
C GLY A 62 4.67 5.33 11.93
N PHE A 63 3.68 4.92 12.70
CA PHE A 63 2.28 4.89 12.24
C PHE A 63 1.73 6.29 12.00
N THR A 64 2.08 7.22 12.88
CA THR A 64 1.76 8.65 12.74
C THR A 64 2.45 9.24 11.51
N VAL A 65 3.71 8.90 11.26
CA VAL A 65 4.44 9.32 10.06
C VAL A 65 3.71 8.85 8.80
N VAL A 66 3.40 7.56 8.69
CA VAL A 66 2.70 7.02 7.51
C VAL A 66 1.34 7.69 7.31
N SER A 67 0.54 7.81 8.37
CA SER A 67 -0.80 8.42 8.25
C SER A 67 -0.73 9.88 7.81
N THR A 68 0.27 10.64 8.30
CA THR A 68 0.52 12.03 7.90
C THR A 68 0.92 12.12 6.42
N LEU A 69 1.79 11.22 5.95
CA LEU A 69 2.15 11.14 4.52
C LEU A 69 0.91 10.94 3.64
N ARG A 70 0.05 9.99 3.99
CA ARG A 70 -1.17 9.71 3.21
C ARG A 70 -2.18 10.86 3.26
N GLN A 71 -2.29 11.57 4.39
CA GLN A 71 -3.10 12.79 4.49
C GLN A 71 -2.56 13.93 3.62
N ALA A 72 -1.23 14.03 3.48
CA ALA A 72 -0.56 14.96 2.56
C ALA A 72 -0.56 14.49 1.10
N HIS A 73 -1.31 13.43 0.75
CA HIS A 73 -1.33 12.82 -0.59
C HIS A 73 0.04 12.36 -1.09
N ASN A 74 0.97 12.09 -0.19
CA ASN A 74 2.25 11.47 -0.52
C ASN A 74 2.09 9.94 -0.44
N TYR A 75 2.22 9.27 -1.59
CA TYR A 75 2.06 7.81 -1.74
C TYR A 75 3.38 7.09 -2.01
N VAL A 76 4.50 7.68 -1.55
CA VAL A 76 5.77 6.98 -1.56
C VAL A 76 5.61 5.60 -0.89
N PRO A 77 6.14 4.52 -1.49
CA PRO A 77 6.08 3.19 -0.88
C PRO A 77 6.77 3.15 0.47
N VAL A 78 6.09 2.61 1.49
CA VAL A 78 6.60 2.52 2.87
C VAL A 78 6.70 1.06 3.30
N LEU A 79 7.93 0.62 3.64
CA LEU A 79 8.21 -0.63 4.34
C LEU A 79 8.42 -0.33 5.83
N ILE A 80 7.54 -0.84 6.67
CA ILE A 80 7.72 -0.75 8.12
C ILE A 80 8.68 -1.84 8.61
N LEU A 81 9.70 -1.42 9.39
CA LEU A 81 10.59 -2.31 10.16
C LEU A 81 10.40 -2.02 11.63
N THR A 82 10.01 -3.02 12.45
CA THR A 82 9.76 -2.74 13.86
C THR A 82 9.84 -3.99 14.75
N ALA A 83 10.15 -3.77 16.03
CA ALA A 83 10.07 -4.81 17.06
C ALA A 83 8.61 -5.20 17.40
N ARG A 84 7.61 -4.41 16.98
CA ARG A 84 6.19 -4.75 17.13
C ARG A 84 5.80 -5.75 16.06
N GLY A 85 5.79 -7.03 16.39
CA GLY A 85 5.48 -8.13 15.47
C GLY A 85 4.12 -8.77 15.70
N ARG A 86 3.29 -8.21 16.60
CA ARG A 86 1.93 -8.75 16.82
C ARG A 86 1.07 -8.51 15.58
N PRO A 87 0.17 -9.43 15.25
CA PRO A 87 -0.73 -9.27 14.12
C PRO A 87 -1.52 -7.95 14.13
N GLU A 88 -1.90 -7.47 15.32
CA GLU A 88 -2.63 -6.20 15.50
C GLU A 88 -1.76 -5.01 15.07
N ASP A 89 -0.47 -5.01 15.42
CA ASP A 89 0.48 -3.95 15.05
C ASP A 89 0.72 -3.94 13.53
N VAL A 90 0.83 -5.12 12.93
CA VAL A 90 0.95 -5.28 11.46
C VAL A 90 -0.25 -4.68 10.75
N LEU A 91 -1.46 -5.01 11.24
CA LEU A 91 -2.71 -4.50 10.68
C LEU A 91 -2.86 -2.99 10.91
N GLN A 92 -2.39 -2.47 12.05
CA GLN A 92 -2.34 -1.04 12.32
C GLN A 92 -1.42 -0.31 11.33
N GLY A 93 -0.24 -0.86 11.05
CA GLY A 93 0.69 -0.33 10.05
C GLY A 93 0.05 -0.22 8.66
N PHE A 94 -0.59 -1.30 8.21
CA PHE A 94 -1.31 -1.27 6.94
C PHE A 94 -2.52 -0.33 6.98
N ALA A 95 -3.25 -0.25 8.10
CA ALA A 95 -4.36 0.70 8.25
C ALA A 95 -3.88 2.17 8.24
N ALA A 96 -2.67 2.45 8.71
CA ALA A 96 -2.03 3.75 8.57
C ALA A 96 -1.67 4.07 7.12
N GLY A 97 -1.54 3.05 6.26
CA GLY A 97 -1.24 3.19 4.84
C GLY A 97 0.14 2.68 4.41
N ALA A 98 0.81 1.88 5.25
CA ALA A 98 2.04 1.19 4.85
C ALA A 98 1.79 0.19 3.71
N ASP A 99 2.82 -0.06 2.91
CA ASP A 99 2.75 -0.94 1.75
C ASP A 99 3.29 -2.34 2.04
N ASP A 100 4.22 -2.46 2.99
CA ASP A 100 4.70 -3.74 3.52
C ASP A 100 5.17 -3.58 4.97
N TYR A 101 5.39 -4.71 5.65
CA TYR A 101 5.69 -4.78 7.07
C TYR A 101 6.66 -5.93 7.34
N LEU A 102 7.74 -5.69 8.08
CA LEU A 102 8.76 -6.69 8.40
C LEU A 102 9.15 -6.59 9.88
N PRO A 103 8.78 -7.58 10.72
CA PRO A 103 9.16 -7.60 12.13
C PRO A 103 10.67 -7.77 12.33
N LYS A 104 11.23 -7.08 13.33
CA LYS A 104 12.60 -7.31 13.87
C LYS A 104 12.56 -8.48 14.88
N PRO A 105 13.54 -9.40 14.91
CA PRO A 105 14.71 -9.46 14.03
C PRO A 105 14.36 -10.07 12.67
N PHE A 106 14.96 -9.56 11.60
CA PHE A 106 14.73 -10.02 10.22
C PHE A 106 16.03 -10.49 9.56
N GLN A 107 15.87 -11.30 8.53
CA GLN A 107 16.98 -11.71 7.67
C GLN A 107 17.19 -10.68 6.56
N LEU A 108 18.44 -10.25 6.33
CA LEU A 108 18.78 -9.27 5.31
C LEU A 108 18.27 -9.62 3.90
N PRO A 109 18.37 -10.87 3.40
CA PRO A 109 17.83 -11.24 2.09
C PRO A 109 16.31 -11.03 1.99
N ILE A 110 15.56 -11.27 3.08
CA ILE A 110 14.10 -11.05 3.11
C ILE A 110 13.78 -9.56 3.06
N PHE A 111 14.51 -8.74 3.83
CA PHE A 111 14.39 -7.28 3.78
C PHE A 111 14.64 -6.75 2.36
N LEU A 112 15.77 -7.13 1.75
CA LEU A 112 16.12 -6.69 0.39
C LEU A 112 15.06 -7.12 -0.64
N ALA A 113 14.58 -8.36 -0.58
CA ALA A 113 13.55 -8.86 -1.49
C ALA A 113 12.23 -8.08 -1.38
N ARG A 114 11.81 -7.71 -0.15
CA ARG A 114 10.60 -6.91 0.08
C ARG A 114 10.77 -5.50 -0.46
N LEU A 115 11.88 -4.83 -0.13
CA LEU A 115 12.16 -3.48 -0.61
C LEU A 115 12.26 -3.43 -2.15
N GLN A 116 12.96 -4.39 -2.78
CA GLN A 116 13.01 -4.50 -4.24
C GLN A 116 11.62 -4.70 -4.85
N GLY A 117 10.75 -5.47 -4.18
CA GLY A 117 9.35 -5.63 -4.58
C GLY A 117 8.59 -4.30 -4.59
N LEU A 118 8.80 -3.43 -3.62
CA LEU A 118 8.20 -2.10 -3.54
C LEU A 118 8.79 -1.17 -4.61
N LEU A 119 10.11 -1.11 -4.74
CA LEU A 119 10.81 -0.26 -5.72
C LEU A 119 10.45 -0.60 -7.16
N ARG A 120 10.35 -1.88 -7.51
CA ARG A 120 9.94 -2.32 -8.85
C ARG A 120 8.56 -1.80 -9.22
N ARG A 121 7.61 -1.79 -8.28
CA ARG A 121 6.26 -1.28 -8.51
C ARG A 121 6.25 0.24 -8.69
N SER A 122 7.04 0.97 -7.89
CA SER A 122 7.21 2.41 -8.05
C SER A 122 7.71 2.76 -9.46
N GLN A 123 8.68 2.02 -9.97
CA GLN A 123 9.22 2.25 -11.32
C GLN A 123 8.20 1.95 -12.44
N TRP A 124 7.35 0.95 -12.29
CA TRP A 124 6.27 0.68 -13.25
C TRP A 124 5.23 1.80 -13.26
N LEU A 125 4.86 2.33 -12.09
CA LEU A 125 3.96 3.48 -11.97
C LEU A 125 4.50 4.72 -12.70
N VAL A 126 5.81 4.98 -12.62
CA VAL A 126 6.47 6.11 -13.29
C VAL A 126 6.55 5.87 -14.81
N ALA A 127 6.89 4.66 -15.25
CA ALA A 127 7.01 4.31 -16.66
C ALA A 127 5.65 4.40 -17.41
N GLU A 128 4.55 3.98 -16.78
CA GLU A 128 3.22 4.10 -17.38
C GLU A 128 2.70 5.55 -17.41
N LYS A 129 2.96 6.35 -16.38
CA LYS A 129 2.63 7.81 -16.41
C LYS A 129 3.33 8.51 -17.57
N THR A 130 4.53 8.10 -17.92
CA THR A 130 5.28 8.65 -19.08
C THR A 130 4.76 8.12 -20.42
N ALA A 131 4.35 6.85 -20.48
CA ALA A 131 3.81 6.22 -21.68
C ALA A 131 2.38 6.71 -22.01
N THR A 132 1.57 7.02 -21.00
CA THR A 132 0.19 7.51 -21.19
C THR A 132 0.18 8.96 -21.69
N LYS A 133 1.16 9.80 -21.30
CA LYS A 133 1.34 11.13 -21.88
C LYS A 133 1.65 11.10 -23.39
N ASN A 134 2.27 10.04 -23.87
CA ASN A 134 2.63 9.88 -25.29
C ASN A 134 1.58 9.13 -26.13
N ARG A 135 0.53 8.57 -25.50
CA ARG A 135 -0.54 7.80 -26.18
C ARG A 135 -1.86 8.54 -26.36
N ALA A 136 -1.94 9.84 -26.08
CA ALA A 136 -3.12 10.65 -26.39
C ALA A 136 -3.29 10.89 -27.90
N GLY A 137 -3.29 9.83 -28.71
CA GLY A 137 -3.42 9.91 -30.15
C GLY A 137 -3.47 8.56 -30.86
N ASN A 138 -4.32 7.64 -30.43
CA ASN A 138 -4.90 6.65 -31.34
C ASN A 138 -5.88 5.72 -30.60
N GLY A 139 -7.16 5.89 -30.86
CA GLY A 139 -8.19 4.96 -30.41
C GLY A 139 -8.07 3.63 -31.16
N LYS A 140 -8.05 2.54 -30.41
CA LYS A 140 -8.53 1.22 -30.86
C LYS A 140 -9.08 0.46 -29.67
N GLU A 141 -10.36 0.17 -29.78
CA GLU A 141 -11.11 -0.74 -28.90
C GLU A 141 -10.42 -2.11 -28.88
N ALA A 142 -10.09 -2.59 -27.70
CA ALA A 142 -9.67 -3.97 -27.48
C ALA A 142 -10.77 -4.74 -26.77
N SER A 143 -11.20 -5.77 -27.45
CA SER A 143 -12.21 -6.77 -27.18
C SER A 143 -12.15 -7.35 -25.76
N ALA A 144 -13.33 -7.45 -25.14
CA ALA A 144 -13.56 -8.15 -23.89
C ALA A 144 -13.32 -9.66 -24.03
N ASN A 145 -12.27 -10.16 -23.39
CA ASN A 145 -12.25 -11.55 -22.90
C ASN A 145 -11.13 -11.77 -21.87
N SER A 146 -11.49 -12.37 -20.74
CA SER A 146 -10.72 -12.73 -19.53
C SER A 146 -10.58 -11.62 -18.48
N ALA A 147 -11.69 -11.27 -17.82
CA ALA A 147 -11.77 -10.25 -16.76
C ALA A 147 -11.07 -10.60 -15.43
N ALA A 148 -10.33 -11.70 -15.33
CA ALA A 148 -9.71 -12.15 -14.08
C ALA A 148 -8.23 -11.77 -13.93
N ASP A 149 -7.53 -11.42 -15.03
CA ASP A 149 -6.12 -11.04 -15.07
C ASP A 149 -5.87 -9.64 -15.65
N ALA A 150 -6.92 -8.92 -16.02
CA ALA A 150 -6.80 -7.55 -16.51
C ALA A 150 -6.33 -6.62 -15.36
N ASP A 151 -5.31 -5.80 -15.63
CA ASP A 151 -4.87 -4.79 -14.68
C ASP A 151 -5.90 -3.67 -14.48
N VAL A 152 -6.91 -3.59 -15.34
CA VAL A 152 -8.00 -2.61 -15.28
C VAL A 152 -9.33 -3.31 -15.09
N PHE A 153 -10.11 -2.84 -14.11
CA PHE A 153 -11.46 -3.34 -13.82
C PHE A 153 -12.46 -2.18 -13.75
N SER A 154 -13.56 -2.28 -14.52
CA SER A 154 -14.60 -1.24 -14.54
C SER A 154 -15.93 -1.77 -14.04
N PHE A 155 -16.63 -0.98 -13.23
CA PHE A 155 -17.97 -1.27 -12.72
C PHE A 155 -18.71 0.02 -12.40
N ASN A 156 -19.98 0.08 -12.69
CA ASN A 156 -20.90 1.19 -12.34
C ASN A 156 -20.29 2.60 -12.53
N GLY A 157 -19.66 2.87 -13.66
CA GLY A 157 -19.02 4.15 -13.99
C GLY A 157 -17.72 4.44 -13.23
N LYS A 158 -17.14 3.44 -12.57
CA LYS A 158 -15.85 3.52 -11.89
C LYS A 158 -14.84 2.61 -12.56
N THR A 159 -13.59 3.00 -12.54
CA THR A 159 -12.50 2.21 -13.12
C THR A 159 -11.35 2.12 -12.12
N ILE A 160 -10.91 0.90 -11.84
CA ILE A 160 -9.74 0.61 -11.02
C ILE A 160 -8.63 0.16 -11.95
N ASP A 161 -7.53 0.87 -11.93
CA ASP A 161 -6.29 0.46 -12.57
C ASP A 161 -5.35 -0.09 -11.49
N PHE A 162 -5.13 -1.38 -11.50
CA PHE A 162 -4.27 -2.06 -10.52
C PHE A 162 -2.78 -1.95 -10.84
N GLY A 163 -2.42 -1.53 -12.05
CA GLY A 163 -1.05 -1.23 -12.44
C GLY A 163 -0.62 0.10 -11.83
N THR A 164 -1.42 1.16 -12.04
CA THR A 164 -1.16 2.50 -11.51
C THR A 164 -1.68 2.72 -10.09
N LEU A 165 -2.40 1.75 -9.50
CA LEU A 165 -3.09 1.86 -8.21
C LEU A 165 -4.08 3.04 -8.17
N GLU A 166 -4.71 3.36 -9.29
CA GLU A 166 -5.66 4.45 -9.41
C GLU A 166 -7.11 3.93 -9.44
N LEU A 167 -7.95 4.59 -8.68
CA LEU A 167 -9.40 4.44 -8.75
C LEU A 167 -10.00 5.71 -9.33
N ARG A 168 -10.61 5.62 -10.49
CA ARG A 168 -11.33 6.73 -11.14
C ARG A 168 -12.82 6.62 -10.83
N VAL A 169 -13.37 7.68 -10.27
CA VAL A 169 -14.79 7.80 -9.92
C VAL A 169 -15.29 9.12 -10.48
N ASN A 170 -16.12 9.09 -11.51
CA ASN A 170 -16.50 10.28 -12.28
C ASN A 170 -15.23 11.02 -12.76
N ASP A 171 -15.09 12.30 -12.41
CA ASP A 171 -13.93 13.14 -12.77
C ASP A 171 -12.80 13.11 -11.74
N ALA A 172 -12.97 12.37 -10.64
CA ALA A 172 -11.98 12.27 -9.57
C ALA A 172 -11.10 11.02 -9.73
N THR A 173 -9.79 11.21 -9.57
CA THR A 173 -8.82 10.11 -9.47
C THR A 173 -8.34 10.00 -8.03
N ILE A 174 -8.47 8.81 -7.44
CA ILE A 174 -8.07 8.49 -6.08
C ILE A 174 -6.90 7.52 -6.16
N GLN A 175 -5.79 7.88 -5.55
CA GLN A 175 -4.64 6.97 -5.43
C GLN A 175 -4.91 5.97 -4.31
N LEU A 176 -4.82 4.68 -4.62
CA LEU A 176 -4.93 3.59 -3.66
C LEU A 176 -3.56 3.25 -3.09
N THR A 177 -3.53 2.83 -1.82
CA THR A 177 -2.37 2.13 -1.30
C THR A 177 -2.30 0.71 -1.90
N LEU A 178 -1.11 0.10 -1.85
CA LEU A 178 -0.94 -1.26 -2.35
C LEU A 178 -1.90 -2.26 -1.69
N MET A 179 -2.11 -2.14 -0.38
CA MET A 179 -2.98 -3.06 0.36
C MET A 179 -4.46 -2.85 0.05
N GLU A 180 -4.88 -1.62 -0.20
CA GLU A 180 -6.24 -1.32 -0.68
C GLU A 180 -6.50 -1.94 -2.04
N ALA A 181 -5.55 -1.79 -2.96
CA ALA A 181 -5.64 -2.38 -4.29
C ALA A 181 -5.63 -3.92 -4.25
N LYS A 182 -4.76 -4.53 -3.43
CA LYS A 182 -4.72 -6.00 -3.24
C LYS A 182 -6.05 -6.53 -2.68
N LEU A 183 -6.61 -5.86 -1.67
CA LEU A 183 -7.89 -6.25 -1.08
C LEU A 183 -9.03 -6.15 -2.10
N LEU A 184 -9.12 -5.04 -2.84
CA LEU A 184 -10.11 -4.88 -3.90
C LEU A 184 -9.96 -5.96 -4.97
N ARG A 185 -8.74 -6.20 -5.47
CA ARG A 185 -8.45 -7.23 -6.49
C ARG A 185 -8.88 -8.62 -5.99
N HIS A 186 -8.57 -8.96 -4.76
CA HIS A 186 -8.94 -10.24 -4.15
C HIS A 186 -10.47 -10.42 -4.09
N LEU A 187 -11.19 -9.40 -3.63
CA LEU A 187 -12.65 -9.42 -3.53
C LEU A 187 -13.33 -9.45 -4.91
N ILE A 188 -12.81 -8.71 -5.89
CA ILE A 188 -13.31 -8.70 -7.27
C ILE A 188 -13.12 -10.08 -7.93
N ARG A 189 -11.93 -10.69 -7.78
CA ARG A 189 -11.63 -12.03 -8.29
C ARG A 189 -12.53 -13.11 -7.72
N SER A 190 -13.10 -12.89 -6.55
CA SER A 190 -14.06 -13.81 -5.93
C SER A 190 -15.44 -13.81 -6.59
N LYS A 191 -15.66 -12.99 -7.64
CA LYS A 191 -16.84 -12.98 -8.53
C LYS A 191 -18.18 -13.00 -7.79
N GLY A 192 -18.33 -12.12 -6.80
CA GLY A 192 -19.56 -12.01 -6.01
C GLY A 192 -19.73 -13.07 -4.92
N ARG A 193 -18.76 -13.96 -4.73
CA ARG A 193 -18.77 -14.89 -3.60
C ARG A 193 -18.34 -14.16 -2.32
N THR A 194 -18.86 -14.65 -1.19
CA THR A 194 -18.43 -14.17 0.12
C THR A 194 -17.04 -14.70 0.44
N VAL A 195 -16.12 -13.79 0.79
CA VAL A 195 -14.77 -14.12 1.24
C VAL A 195 -14.72 -13.98 2.75
N SER A 196 -14.24 -15.00 3.44
CA SER A 196 -14.12 -14.96 4.91
C SER A 196 -13.04 -13.99 5.35
N ARG A 197 -13.17 -13.43 6.56
CA ARG A 197 -12.09 -12.59 7.13
C ARG A 197 -10.76 -13.32 7.21
N LYS A 198 -10.79 -14.60 7.57
CA LYS A 198 -9.61 -15.47 7.62
C LYS A 198 -8.94 -15.55 6.24
N SER A 199 -9.67 -15.91 5.19
CA SER A 199 -9.12 -15.97 3.83
C SER A 199 -8.55 -14.63 3.38
N ILE A 200 -9.20 -13.51 3.73
CA ILE A 200 -8.68 -12.18 3.44
C ILE A 200 -7.34 -11.94 4.14
N LEU A 201 -7.20 -12.30 5.42
CA LEU A 201 -5.94 -12.15 6.16
C LEU A 201 -4.82 -12.99 5.54
N GLU A 202 -5.09 -14.23 5.22
CA GLU A 202 -4.12 -15.15 4.63
C GLU A 202 -3.71 -14.72 3.22
N ASP A 203 -4.69 -14.47 2.33
CA ASP A 203 -4.44 -14.25 0.91
C ASP A 203 -3.92 -12.84 0.59
N VAL A 204 -4.33 -11.82 1.37
CA VAL A 204 -3.96 -10.41 1.13
C VAL A 204 -2.77 -9.98 1.97
N TRP A 205 -2.74 -10.37 3.25
CA TRP A 205 -1.72 -9.96 4.23
C TRP A 205 -0.69 -11.05 4.55
N GLY A 206 -0.97 -12.32 4.24
CA GLY A 206 -0.08 -13.44 4.59
C GLY A 206 -0.05 -13.72 6.11
N LEU A 207 -1.11 -13.37 6.84
CA LEU A 207 -1.24 -13.54 8.28
C LEU A 207 -2.11 -14.75 8.61
N HIS A 208 -1.71 -15.52 9.63
CA HIS A 208 -2.40 -16.76 10.05
C HIS A 208 -3.31 -16.56 11.29
N GLU A 209 -4.04 -17.62 11.66
CA GLU A 209 -5.29 -17.74 12.40
C GLU A 209 -5.54 -16.94 13.68
N ASP A 210 -4.55 -16.51 14.45
CA ASP A 210 -4.79 -15.90 15.78
C ASP A 210 -4.87 -14.35 15.74
N THR A 211 -5.14 -13.79 14.57
CA THR A 211 -5.12 -12.35 14.37
C THR A 211 -6.49 -11.73 14.59
N ASP A 212 -6.57 -10.62 15.35
CA ASP A 212 -7.79 -9.81 15.43
C ASP A 212 -8.15 -9.26 14.05
N THR A 213 -9.24 -9.79 13.48
CA THR A 213 -9.69 -9.46 12.12
C THR A 213 -10.32 -8.08 11.99
N ARG A 214 -10.48 -7.32 13.09
CA ARG A 214 -11.16 -6.01 13.09
C ARG A 214 -10.44 -4.95 12.27
N ALA A 215 -9.12 -5.07 12.13
CA ALA A 215 -8.38 -4.11 11.32
C ALA A 215 -8.76 -4.16 9.83
N ILE A 216 -9.25 -5.31 9.31
CA ILE A 216 -9.83 -5.39 7.96
C ILE A 216 -11.00 -4.42 7.82
N ASP A 217 -11.79 -4.26 8.88
CA ASP A 217 -12.98 -3.40 8.88
C ASP A 217 -12.61 -1.94 8.55
N ASN A 218 -11.43 -1.46 8.99
CA ASN A 218 -10.93 -0.11 8.68
C ASN A 218 -10.64 0.06 7.18
N PHE A 219 -10.07 -0.96 6.54
CA PHE A 219 -9.87 -0.95 5.07
C PHE A 219 -11.20 -0.95 4.33
N ILE A 220 -12.15 -1.75 4.78
CA ILE A 220 -13.49 -1.81 4.18
C ILE A 220 -14.21 -0.47 4.33
N VAL A 221 -14.14 0.17 5.50
CA VAL A 221 -14.72 1.51 5.71
C VAL A 221 -14.09 2.54 4.77
N ARG A 222 -12.77 2.52 4.62
CA ARG A 222 -12.05 3.45 3.74
C ARG A 222 -12.39 3.21 2.26
N LEU A 223 -12.35 1.96 1.81
CA LEU A 223 -12.72 1.60 0.44
C LEU A 223 -14.18 1.97 0.12
N ARG A 224 -15.11 1.80 1.05
CA ARG A 224 -16.50 2.26 0.87
C ARG A 224 -16.60 3.76 0.64
N ARG A 225 -15.78 4.58 1.32
CA ARG A 225 -15.74 6.03 1.07
C ARG A 225 -15.34 6.38 -0.36
N TYR A 226 -14.54 5.53 -0.99
CA TYR A 226 -14.10 5.72 -2.36
C TYR A 226 -15.11 5.20 -3.39
N ILE A 227 -15.71 4.03 -3.15
CA ILE A 227 -16.50 3.34 -4.19
C ILE A 227 -18.01 3.43 -3.99
N GLU A 228 -18.51 3.74 -2.80
CA GLU A 228 -19.95 3.80 -2.54
C GLU A 228 -20.46 5.24 -2.59
N LYS A 229 -21.70 5.41 -3.08
CA LYS A 229 -22.39 6.69 -3.02
C LYS A 229 -22.77 7.06 -1.58
N ASP A 230 -23.14 6.06 -0.78
CA ASP A 230 -23.40 6.16 0.66
C ASP A 230 -22.66 5.02 1.36
N PRO A 231 -21.52 5.30 2.04
CA PRO A 231 -20.73 4.28 2.72
C PRO A 231 -21.48 3.51 3.82
N SER A 232 -22.55 4.10 4.37
CA SER A 232 -23.39 3.46 5.40
C SER A 232 -24.39 2.46 4.82
N LYS A 233 -24.71 2.59 3.51
CA LYS A 233 -25.62 1.72 2.75
C LYS A 233 -24.91 1.15 1.51
N PRO A 234 -23.86 0.35 1.70
CA PRO A 234 -23.03 -0.11 0.60
C PRO A 234 -23.82 -0.99 -0.37
N LYS A 235 -23.55 -0.83 -1.68
CA LYS A 235 -24.12 -1.64 -2.75
C LYS A 235 -23.11 -2.58 -3.38
N HIS A 236 -21.85 -2.17 -3.41
CA HIS A 236 -20.76 -2.92 -4.03
C HIS A 236 -19.96 -3.72 -3.01
N LEU A 237 -19.56 -3.11 -1.90
CA LEU A 237 -18.72 -3.75 -0.89
C LEU A 237 -19.53 -4.12 0.35
N LEU A 238 -20.16 -5.29 0.30
CA LEU A 238 -21.12 -5.74 1.31
C LEU A 238 -20.45 -6.47 2.47
N THR A 239 -20.99 -6.28 3.69
CA THR A 239 -20.66 -7.09 4.86
C THR A 239 -21.63 -8.26 4.95
N VAL A 240 -21.11 -9.48 5.02
CA VAL A 240 -21.85 -10.68 5.35
C VAL A 240 -21.58 -10.99 6.83
N ARG A 241 -22.55 -10.67 7.69
CA ARG A 241 -22.40 -10.79 9.16
C ARG A 241 -21.97 -12.20 9.56
N GLY A 242 -20.99 -12.27 10.46
CA GLY A 242 -20.44 -13.54 10.96
C GLY A 242 -19.53 -14.29 9.96
N VAL A 243 -19.41 -13.84 8.70
CA VAL A 243 -18.60 -14.52 7.68
C VAL A 243 -17.47 -13.63 7.16
N GLY A 244 -17.77 -12.51 6.53
CA GLY A 244 -16.75 -11.68 5.90
C GLY A 244 -17.34 -10.64 4.96
N TYR A 245 -16.77 -10.53 3.76
CA TYR A 245 -17.12 -9.50 2.78
C TYR A 245 -17.39 -10.07 1.40
N ARG A 246 -18.14 -9.32 0.62
CA ARG A 246 -18.49 -9.68 -0.76
C ARG A 246 -18.49 -8.42 -1.62
N PHE A 247 -17.89 -8.52 -2.81
CA PHE A 247 -17.93 -7.46 -3.82
C PHE A 247 -18.95 -7.78 -4.91
N LEU A 248 -19.79 -6.81 -5.25
CA LEU A 248 -20.73 -6.84 -6.38
C LEU A 248 -20.41 -5.68 -7.31
N ALA A 249 -20.24 -5.96 -8.61
CA ALA A 249 -19.99 -4.95 -9.64
C ALA A 249 -21.27 -4.16 -10.01
#